data_070cd219efc7285f435a99ea6839cadd
#
_entry.id   070cd219efc7285f435a99ea6839cadd
#
_cell.length_a   1.000
_cell.length_b   1.000
_cell.length_c   1.000
_cell.angle_alpha   90.00
_cell.angle_beta   90.00
_cell.angle_gamma   90.00
#
_symmetry.space_group_name_H-M   'P 1'
#
loop_
_entity.id
_entity.type
_entity.pdbx_description
1 polymer ?
#
loop_
_entity_poly.entity_id
_entity_poly.type
_entity_poly.pdbx_seq_one_letter_code
_entity_poly.pdbx_strand_id
1 'polypeptide(L)' 'MKKRLGIIGGGQLGMMITEAAQNLSDEISEIIVLDPTENCPAAQVGAKQIVGDLSLIHI' A
#
# COMPACT_ATOMS: atom_id res chain seq x y z
N MET A 1 -3.77 -19.91 -0.54
CA MET A 1 -4.48 -18.80 0.11
C MET A 1 -3.79 -17.49 -0.21
N LYS A 2 -4.55 -16.51 -0.68
CA LYS A 2 -3.98 -15.20 -1.00
C LYS A 2 -3.76 -14.37 0.25
N LYS A 3 -2.74 -13.53 0.22
CA LYS A 3 -2.35 -12.68 1.33
C LYS A 3 -2.64 -11.23 1.04
N ARG A 4 -2.76 -10.43 2.09
CA ARG A 4 -2.85 -8.99 1.99
C ARG A 4 -1.48 -8.39 2.26
N LEU A 5 -1.11 -7.37 1.48
CA LEU A 5 0.15 -6.66 1.67
C LEU A 5 -0.13 -5.29 2.25
N GLY A 6 0.50 -4.99 3.38
CA GLY A 6 0.41 -3.68 4.00
C GLY A 6 1.68 -2.89 3.75
N ILE A 7 1.53 -1.63 3.32
CA ILE A 7 2.65 -0.74 3.06
C ILE A 7 2.51 0.49 3.95
N ILE A 8 3.58 0.84 4.65
CA ILE A 8 3.62 2.06 5.45
C ILE A 8 4.41 3.09 4.67
N GLY A 9 3.73 4.17 4.27
CA GLY A 9 4.32 5.20 3.42
C GLY A 9 4.13 4.89 1.94
N GLY A 10 3.31 5.71 1.27
CA GLY A 10 2.91 5.47 -0.11
C GLY A 10 3.60 6.37 -1.13
N GLY A 11 4.82 6.84 -0.84
CA GLY A 11 5.59 7.64 -1.78
C GLY A 11 6.11 6.81 -2.95
N GLN A 12 7.17 7.28 -3.60
CA GLN A 12 7.67 6.62 -4.80
C GLN A 12 8.07 5.16 -4.56
N LEU A 13 8.71 4.86 -3.46
CA LEU A 13 9.07 3.48 -3.13
C LEU A 13 7.83 2.62 -2.91
N GLY A 14 6.83 3.16 -2.21
CA GLY A 14 5.55 2.47 -2.00
C GLY A 14 4.84 2.20 -3.31
N MET A 15 4.91 3.14 -4.26
CA MET A 15 4.36 2.96 -5.58
C MET A 15 5.07 1.80 -6.31
N MET A 16 6.39 1.75 -6.25
CA MET A 16 7.17 0.69 -6.90
C MET A 16 6.86 -0.69 -6.29
N ILE A 17 6.72 -0.75 -4.97
CA ILE A 17 6.37 -1.99 -4.28
C ILE A 17 4.95 -2.43 -4.69
N THR A 18 4.02 -1.48 -4.78
CA THR A 18 2.65 -1.78 -5.21
C THR A 18 2.63 -2.36 -6.62
N GLU A 19 3.36 -1.74 -7.54
CA GLU A 19 3.44 -2.24 -8.92
C GLU A 19 4.07 -3.62 -8.99
N ALA A 20 5.14 -3.86 -8.23
CA ALA A 20 5.77 -5.17 -8.18
C ALA A 20 4.83 -6.23 -7.60
N ALA A 21 4.09 -5.87 -6.55
CA ALA A 21 3.16 -6.79 -5.91
C ALA A 21 1.98 -7.15 -6.82
N GLN A 22 1.58 -6.25 -7.71
CA GLN A 22 0.50 -6.53 -8.66
C GLN A 22 0.86 -7.67 -9.62
N ASN A 23 2.14 -7.89 -9.85
CA ASN A 23 2.59 -9.03 -10.66
C ASN A 23 2.50 -10.36 -9.91
N LEU A 24 2.20 -10.31 -8.62
CA LEU A 24 2.03 -11.49 -7.77
C LEU A 24 0.55 -11.70 -7.42
N SER A 25 -0.33 -11.41 -8.36
CA SER A 25 -1.78 -11.45 -8.11
C SER A 25 -2.28 -12.83 -7.70
N ASP A 26 -1.53 -13.90 -7.98
CA ASP A 26 -1.89 -15.23 -7.54
C ASP A 26 -1.64 -15.42 -6.03
N GLU A 27 -0.81 -14.59 -5.42
CA GLU A 27 -0.44 -14.70 -4.02
C GLU A 27 -0.95 -13.55 -3.18
N ILE A 28 -1.19 -12.39 -3.80
CA ILE A 28 -1.60 -11.17 -3.10
C ILE A 28 -2.96 -10.74 -3.61
N SER A 29 -3.95 -10.72 -2.71
CA SER A 29 -5.33 -10.35 -3.06
C SER A 29 -5.61 -8.87 -2.88
N GLU A 30 -4.86 -8.20 -2.00
CA GLU A 30 -5.13 -6.80 -1.68
C GLU A 30 -3.85 -6.12 -1.23
N ILE A 31 -3.68 -4.88 -1.68
CA ILE A 31 -2.55 -4.03 -1.28
C ILE A 31 -3.13 -2.82 -0.58
N ILE A 32 -2.72 -2.61 0.67
CA ILE A 32 -3.21 -1.52 1.49
C ILE A 32 -2.03 -0.63 1.87
N VAL A 33 -2.16 0.67 1.67
CA VAL A 33 -1.10 1.62 2.02
C VAL A 33 -1.60 2.61 3.09
N LEU A 34 -0.78 2.85 4.10
CA LEU A 34 -1.03 3.88 5.09
C LEU A 34 -0.11 5.07 4.80
N ASP A 35 -0.69 6.23 4.54
CA ASP A 35 0.06 7.44 4.22
C ASP A 35 -0.75 8.67 4.63
N PRO A 36 -0.12 9.70 5.21
CA PRO A 36 -0.84 10.91 5.61
C PRO A 36 -1.31 11.76 4.42
N THR A 37 -0.69 11.57 3.26
CA THR A 37 -1.05 12.32 2.04
C THR A 37 -2.14 11.60 1.28
N GLU A 38 -3.30 12.24 1.14
CA GLU A 38 -4.40 11.68 0.38
C GLU A 38 -3.98 11.48 -1.09
N ASN A 39 -4.44 10.39 -1.68
CA ASN A 39 -4.12 10.02 -3.06
C ASN A 39 -2.60 9.95 -3.31
N CYS A 40 -1.88 9.27 -2.42
CA CYS A 40 -0.44 9.10 -2.54
C CYS A 40 -0.07 8.28 -3.80
N PRO A 41 1.20 8.32 -4.23
CA PRO A 41 1.62 7.59 -5.44
C PRO A 41 1.24 6.11 -5.45
N ALA A 42 1.35 5.40 -4.33
CA ALA A 42 0.94 3.99 -4.27
C ALA A 42 -0.55 3.83 -4.54
N ALA A 43 -1.39 4.74 -4.02
CA ALA A 43 -2.82 4.69 -4.25
C ALA A 43 -3.15 4.98 -5.71
N GLN A 44 -2.38 5.83 -6.37
CA GLN A 44 -2.59 6.17 -7.77
C GLN A 44 -2.37 4.97 -8.70
N VAL A 45 -1.56 4.00 -8.28
CA VAL A 45 -1.30 2.80 -9.08
C VAL A 45 -2.10 1.58 -8.61
N GLY A 46 -3.04 1.77 -7.70
CA GLY A 46 -4.00 0.72 -7.38
C GLY A 46 -4.05 0.23 -5.96
N ALA A 47 -3.18 0.70 -5.06
CA ALA A 47 -3.26 0.32 -3.66
C ALA A 47 -4.47 0.99 -3.01
N LYS A 48 -5.09 0.27 -2.07
CA LYS A 48 -6.17 0.83 -1.28
C LYS A 48 -5.53 1.65 -0.16
N GLN A 49 -5.87 2.93 -0.09
CA GLN A 49 -5.24 3.82 0.87
C GLN A 49 -6.05 3.99 2.14
N ILE A 50 -5.34 3.99 3.25
CA ILE A 50 -5.84 4.49 4.53
C ILE A 50 -5.08 5.79 4.79
N VAL A 51 -5.79 6.92 4.79
CA VAL A 51 -5.18 8.22 5.07
C VAL A 51 -5.01 8.33 6.58
N GLY A 52 -3.76 8.46 7.01
CA GLY A 52 -3.46 8.54 8.42
C GLY A 52 -1.98 8.74 8.69
N ASP A 53 -1.68 9.06 9.94
CA ASP A 53 -0.33 9.30 10.39
C ASP A 53 0.28 8.02 10.96
N LEU A 54 1.58 7.88 10.85
CA LEU A 54 2.31 6.75 11.45
C LEU A 54 2.09 6.67 12.96
N SER A 55 1.78 7.79 13.59
CA SER A 55 1.48 7.81 15.03
C SER A 55 0.23 7.02 15.40
N LEU A 56 -0.60 6.66 14.41
CA LEU A 56 -1.78 5.84 14.64
C LEU A 56 -1.44 4.35 14.74
N ILE A 57 -0.20 3.97 14.45
CA ILE A 57 0.23 2.59 14.49
C ILE A 57 0.77 2.28 15.88
N HIS A 58 0.14 1.32 16.53
CA HIS A 58 0.60 0.82 17.83
C HIS A 58 1.24 -0.54 17.63
N ILE A 59 2.51 -0.60 17.94
CA ILE A 59 3.29 -1.83 17.81
C ILE A 59 3.54 -2.40 19.19
#